data_ab34caf5dba29cca0b223b114cf77863
#
_entry.id   ab34caf5dba29cca0b223b114cf77863
#
_cell.length_a   1.000
_cell.length_b   1.000
_cell.length_c   1.000
_cell.angle_alpha   90.00
_cell.angle_beta   90.00
_cell.angle_gamma   90.00
#
_symmetry.space_group_name_H-M   'P 1'
#
loop_
_entity.id
_entity.type
_entity.pdbx_description
1 polymer ?
#
loop_
_entity_poly.entity_id
_entity_poly.type
_entity_poly.pdbx_seq_one_letter_code
_entity_poly.pdbx_strand_id
1 'polypeptide(L)'
;MEFNQKLFGQRIQEARMTRGITQEEFAEEIDVSPSYYQKLERGVRTCSLDILVCIAEHLHVSTDYLLTGKRSSTKEIKKALMESSRLLQELADDLY
;
A
#
# COMPACT_ATOMS: atom_id res chain seq x y z
N MET A 1 -17.42 -11.67 -4.91
CA MET A 1 -16.57 -10.55 -5.37
C MET A 1 -15.38 -11.12 -6.13
N GLU A 2 -15.18 -10.66 -7.35
CA GLU A 2 -14.08 -11.14 -8.17
C GLU A 2 -12.88 -10.20 -8.07
N PHE A 3 -11.68 -10.79 -8.09
CA PHE A 3 -10.43 -10.03 -8.15
C PHE A 3 -10.29 -9.41 -9.54
N ASN A 4 -10.05 -8.10 -9.57
CA ASN A 4 -9.87 -7.38 -10.84
C ASN A 4 -8.39 -6.98 -10.96
N GLN A 5 -7.67 -7.70 -11.82
CA GLN A 5 -6.24 -7.53 -12.02
C GLN A 5 -5.87 -6.13 -12.53
N LYS A 6 -6.71 -5.57 -13.40
CA LYS A 6 -6.47 -4.25 -13.97
C LYS A 6 -6.63 -3.15 -12.92
N LEU A 7 -7.67 -3.23 -12.10
CA LEU A 7 -7.88 -2.29 -11.00
C LEU A 7 -6.79 -2.41 -9.94
N PHE A 8 -6.36 -3.63 -9.67
CA PHE A 8 -5.23 -3.88 -8.77
C PHE A 8 -3.99 -3.13 -9.23
N GLY A 9 -3.65 -3.25 -10.52
CA GLY A 9 -2.52 -2.54 -11.09
C GLY A 9 -2.66 -1.03 -11.00
N GLN A 10 -3.85 -0.50 -11.25
CA GLN A 10 -4.10 0.94 -11.12
C GLN A 10 -3.94 1.44 -9.68
N ARG A 11 -4.38 0.65 -8.71
CA ARG A 11 -4.24 1.01 -7.29
C ARG A 11 -2.78 1.05 -6.86
N ILE A 12 -1.98 0.10 -7.33
CA ILE A 12 -0.54 0.09 -7.08
C ILE A 12 0.09 1.35 -7.69
N GLN A 13 -0.25 1.66 -8.93
CA GLN A 13 0.28 2.82 -9.62
C GLN A 13 -0.04 4.12 -8.89
N GLU A 14 -1.29 4.32 -8.49
CA GLU A 14 -1.71 5.50 -7.76
C GLU A 14 -0.95 5.66 -6.44
N ALA A 15 -0.81 4.57 -5.69
CA ALA A 15 -0.09 4.60 -4.42
C ALA A 15 1.39 4.89 -4.63
N ARG A 16 2.01 4.31 -5.67
CA ARG A 16 3.40 4.62 -6.01
C ARG A 16 3.58 6.08 -6.37
N MET A 17 2.69 6.61 -7.21
CA MET A 17 2.75 8.01 -7.64
C MET A 17 2.56 8.96 -6.45
N THR A 18 1.74 8.58 -5.48
CA THR A 18 1.56 9.34 -4.24
C THR A 18 2.88 9.42 -3.46
N ARG A 19 3.70 8.37 -3.49
CA ARG A 19 5.04 8.40 -2.89
C ARG A 19 6.05 9.21 -3.72
N GLY A 20 5.72 9.52 -4.98
CA GLY A 20 6.59 10.31 -5.83
C GLY A 20 7.82 9.57 -6.36
N ILE A 21 7.76 8.25 -6.47
CA ILE A 21 8.88 7.44 -6.97
C ILE A 21 8.54 6.81 -8.32
N THR A 22 9.58 6.50 -9.09
CA THR A 22 9.41 5.90 -10.41
C THR A 22 9.14 4.40 -10.32
N GLN A 23 8.70 3.81 -11.44
CA GLN A 23 8.50 2.36 -11.52
C GLN A 23 9.81 1.61 -11.27
N GLU A 24 10.90 2.11 -11.83
CA GLU A 24 12.22 1.50 -11.69
C GLU A 24 12.68 1.54 -10.22
N GLU A 25 12.52 2.69 -9.58
CA GLU A 25 12.88 2.84 -8.17
C GLU A 25 12.09 1.90 -7.27
N PHE A 26 10.78 1.80 -7.51
CA PHE A 26 9.95 0.93 -6.70
C PHE A 26 10.24 -0.55 -6.95
N ALA A 27 10.47 -0.93 -8.22
CA ALA A 27 10.84 -2.31 -8.55
C ALA A 27 12.12 -2.72 -7.84
N GLU A 28 13.11 -1.83 -7.81
CA GLU A 28 14.36 -2.08 -7.08
C GLU A 28 14.09 -2.23 -5.59
N GLU A 29 13.25 -1.38 -5.02
CA GLU A 29 12.92 -1.40 -3.59
C GLU A 29 12.31 -2.73 -3.15
N ILE A 30 11.46 -3.34 -3.99
CA ILE A 30 10.82 -4.62 -3.68
C ILE A 30 11.52 -5.83 -4.32
N ASP A 31 12.70 -5.60 -4.90
CA ASP A 31 13.57 -6.64 -5.45
C ASP A 31 12.93 -7.46 -6.56
N VAL A 32 12.31 -6.76 -7.52
CA VAL A 32 11.77 -7.38 -8.74
C VAL A 32 12.29 -6.62 -9.95
N SER A 33 12.21 -7.25 -11.13
CA SER A 33 12.63 -6.58 -12.36
C SER A 33 11.65 -5.45 -12.72
N PRO A 34 12.13 -4.35 -13.32
CA PRO A 34 11.25 -3.29 -13.78
C PRO A 34 10.21 -3.79 -14.77
N SER A 35 10.59 -4.71 -15.67
CA SER A 35 9.68 -5.29 -16.65
C SER A 35 8.52 -6.03 -15.99
N TYR A 36 8.82 -6.84 -14.97
CA TYR A 36 7.80 -7.55 -14.21
C TYR A 36 6.87 -6.56 -13.49
N TYR A 37 7.46 -5.56 -12.82
CA TYR A 37 6.68 -4.58 -12.07
C TYR A 37 5.75 -3.78 -12.99
N GLN A 38 6.24 -3.37 -14.18
CA GLN A 38 5.42 -2.65 -15.15
C GLN A 38 4.19 -3.46 -15.56
N LYS A 39 4.35 -4.78 -15.70
CA LYS A 39 3.23 -5.67 -16.05
C LYS A 39 2.19 -5.73 -14.92
N LEU A 40 2.63 -5.63 -13.67
CA LEU A 40 1.70 -5.58 -12.53
C LEU A 40 0.84 -4.31 -12.60
N GLU A 41 1.45 -3.16 -12.84
CA GLU A 41 0.72 -1.89 -12.94
C GLU A 41 -0.22 -1.86 -14.15
N ARG A 42 0.19 -2.47 -15.24
CA ARG A 42 -0.65 -2.54 -16.45
C ARG A 42 -1.81 -3.52 -16.32
N GLY A 43 -1.80 -4.35 -15.28
CA GLY A 43 -2.86 -5.32 -15.06
C GLY A 43 -2.80 -6.53 -15.97
N VAL A 44 -1.64 -6.83 -16.55
CA VAL A 44 -1.45 -7.99 -17.43
C VAL A 44 -0.76 -9.16 -16.72
N ARG A 45 -0.42 -8.97 -15.45
CA ARG A 45 0.20 -10.02 -14.64
C ARG A 45 -0.20 -9.87 -13.18
N THR A 46 -0.33 -10.99 -12.47
CA THR A 46 -0.53 -11.02 -11.03
C THR A 46 0.79 -11.30 -10.32
N CYS A 47 0.81 -11.10 -9.01
CA CYS A 47 1.98 -11.37 -8.20
C CYS A 47 1.69 -12.47 -7.17
N SER A 48 2.76 -13.00 -6.57
CA SER A 48 2.62 -13.92 -5.45
C SER A 48 2.13 -13.18 -4.22
N LEU A 49 1.68 -13.94 -3.22
CA LEU A 49 1.24 -13.34 -1.95
C LEU A 49 2.39 -12.61 -1.25
N ASP A 50 3.60 -13.15 -1.34
CA ASP A 50 4.77 -12.51 -0.74
C ASP A 50 5.04 -11.14 -1.37
N ILE A 51 4.95 -11.03 -2.69
CA ILE A 51 5.13 -9.77 -3.40
C ILE A 51 3.99 -8.81 -3.06
N LEU A 52 2.77 -9.31 -2.95
CA LEU A 52 1.62 -8.50 -2.57
C LEU A 52 1.82 -7.84 -1.20
N VAL A 53 2.23 -8.62 -0.21
CA VAL A 53 2.49 -8.11 1.13
C VAL A 53 3.61 -7.07 1.11
N CYS A 54 4.68 -7.37 0.36
CA CYS A 54 5.81 -6.46 0.21
C CYS A 54 5.38 -5.12 -0.40
N ILE A 55 4.59 -5.15 -1.47
CA ILE A 55 4.05 -3.95 -2.12
C ILE A 55 3.22 -3.14 -1.13
N ALA A 56 2.30 -3.80 -0.42
CA ALA A 56 1.41 -3.13 0.53
C ALA A 56 2.20 -2.43 1.63
N GLU A 57 3.20 -3.10 2.19
CA GLU A 57 4.06 -2.54 3.24
C GLU A 57 4.83 -1.33 2.75
N HIS A 58 5.46 -1.43 1.58
CA HIS A 58 6.27 -0.34 1.02
C HIS A 58 5.43 0.85 0.57
N LEU A 59 4.20 0.62 0.14
CA LEU A 59 3.29 1.70 -0.27
C LEU A 59 2.43 2.23 0.88
N HIS A 60 2.53 1.62 2.07
CA HIS A 60 1.74 2.00 3.26
C HIS A 60 0.24 1.95 2.99
N VAL A 61 -0.20 0.89 2.31
CA VAL A 61 -1.62 0.63 2.06
C VAL A 61 -1.93 -0.80 2.49
N SER A 62 -3.22 -1.09 2.72
CA SER A 62 -3.61 -2.44 3.11
C SER A 62 -3.68 -3.35 1.89
N THR A 63 -3.49 -4.65 2.11
CA THR A 63 -3.70 -5.64 1.05
C THR A 63 -5.17 -5.65 0.63
N ASP A 64 -6.10 -5.45 1.56
CA ASP A 64 -7.53 -5.37 1.24
C ASP A 64 -7.82 -4.25 0.25
N TYR A 65 -7.23 -3.07 0.46
CA TYR A 65 -7.40 -1.97 -0.47
C TYR A 65 -6.88 -2.31 -1.86
N LEU A 66 -5.68 -2.90 -1.94
CA LEU A 66 -5.10 -3.26 -3.22
C LEU A 66 -5.94 -4.30 -3.96
N LEU A 67 -6.50 -5.26 -3.25
CA LEU A 67 -7.24 -6.37 -3.83
C LEU A 67 -8.70 -6.01 -4.16
N THR A 68 -9.36 -5.26 -3.30
CA THR A 68 -10.80 -5.01 -3.41
C THR A 68 -11.16 -3.55 -3.64
N GLY A 69 -10.23 -2.64 -3.41
CA GLY A 69 -10.50 -1.20 -3.47
C GLY A 69 -11.22 -0.65 -2.24
N LYS A 70 -11.49 -1.50 -1.27
CA LYS A 70 -12.16 -1.07 -0.04
C LYS A 70 -11.16 -0.57 0.97
N ARG A 71 -11.40 0.63 1.48
CA ARG A 71 -10.62 1.21 2.56
C ARG A 71 -11.32 0.95 3.88
N SER A 72 -10.57 1.07 4.99
CA SER A 72 -11.15 1.00 6.31
C SER A 72 -12.28 2.02 6.45
N SER A 73 -13.31 1.69 7.23
CA SER A 73 -14.43 2.60 7.46
C SER A 73 -13.94 3.87 8.15
N THR A 74 -14.67 4.98 7.94
CA THR A 74 -14.34 6.26 8.59
C THR A 74 -14.23 6.10 10.11
N LYS A 75 -15.08 5.26 10.69
CA LYS A 75 -15.08 5.00 12.13
C LYS A 75 -13.77 4.33 12.58
N GLU A 76 -13.29 3.35 11.82
CA GLU A 76 -12.04 2.65 12.12
C GLU A 76 -10.84 3.58 11.95
N ILE A 77 -10.85 4.42 10.93
CA ILE A 77 -9.80 5.40 10.69
C ILE A 77 -9.74 6.40 11.85
N LYS A 78 -10.90 6.91 12.29
CA LYS A 78 -10.96 7.82 13.42
C LYS A 78 -10.42 7.19 14.69
N LYS A 79 -10.80 5.94 14.96
CA LYS A 79 -10.33 5.22 16.13
C LYS A 79 -8.82 5.06 16.12
N ALA A 80 -8.25 4.67 14.97
CA ALA A 80 -6.81 4.51 14.83
C ALA A 80 -6.07 5.82 15.04
N LEU A 81 -6.58 6.92 14.48
CA LEU A 81 -5.98 8.24 14.64
C LEU A 81 -6.04 8.71 16.10
N MET A 82 -7.14 8.48 16.78
CA MET A 82 -7.29 8.85 18.19
C MET A 82 -6.35 8.07 19.10
N GLU A 83 -6.19 6.77 18.85
CA GLU A 83 -5.26 5.93 19.59
C GLU A 83 -3.81 6.37 19.36
N SER A 84 -3.45 6.70 18.12
CA SER A 84 -2.11 7.20 17.80
C SER A 84 -1.83 8.52 18.49
N SER A 85 -2.80 9.44 18.51
CA SER A 85 -2.66 10.73 19.19
C SER A 85 -2.45 10.56 20.68
N ARG A 86 -3.18 9.64 21.31
CA ARG A 86 -3.05 9.36 22.72
C ARG A 86 -1.66 8.82 23.06
N LEU A 87 -1.16 7.88 22.26
CA LEU A 87 0.17 7.31 22.47
C LEU A 87 1.25 8.36 22.33
N LEU A 88 1.13 9.24 21.35
CA LEU A 88 2.11 10.31 21.16
C LEU A 88 2.09 11.28 22.33
N GLN A 89 0.92 11.58 22.87
CA GLN A 89 0.79 12.48 24.03
C GLN A 89 1.38 11.85 25.29
N GLU A 90 1.15 10.57 25.51
CA GLU A 90 1.75 9.85 26.63
C GLU A 90 3.27 9.86 26.58
N LEU A 91 3.84 9.66 25.38
CA LEU A 91 5.28 9.72 25.17
C LEU A 91 5.82 11.12 25.46
N ALA A 92 5.10 12.15 25.03
CA ALA A 92 5.49 13.54 25.27
C ALA A 92 5.47 13.85 26.76
N ASP A 93 4.46 13.37 27.50
CA ASP A 93 4.34 13.57 28.94
C ASP A 93 5.48 12.89 29.71
N ASP A 94 5.93 11.72 29.22
CA ASP A 94 7.06 11.01 29.83
C ASP A 94 8.40 11.71 29.62
N LEU A 95 8.50 12.54 28.57
CA LEU A 95 9.74 13.27 28.24
C LEU A 95 9.88 14.57 29.03
N TYR A 96 8.81 15.06 29.61
CA TYR A 96 8.78 16.28 30.38
C TYR A 96 8.37 16.03 31.83
#